data_21ed43a7cae10fca5cadc37b7de93f9e
#
_entry.id   21ed43a7cae10fca5cadc37b7de93f9e
#
_cell.length_a   1.000
_cell.length_b   1.000
_cell.length_c   1.000
_cell.angle_alpha   90.00
_cell.angle_beta   90.00
_cell.angle_gamma   90.00
#
_symmetry.space_group_name_H-M   'P 1'
#
loop_
_entity.id
_entity.type
_entity.pdbx_description
1 polymer ?
#
loop_
_entity_poly.entity_id
_entity_poly.type
_entity_poly.pdbx_seq_one_letter_code
_entity_poly.pdbx_strand_id
1 'polypeptide(L)'
;MPTRKEVLMRSANLLNDFAFKYVFGEDCKEANDALKSLLTVFLERKVNHVVVKNSEMVKDYSKMKSSRLDLLVEFNDKTTVDLEMQLRQTKDNLMNRFSYYLARLHGSQDMEGKSYGQLKETIVMIFFNVNIVENDNICNTFRLKCDGDLPLVKEEKEDCMKLRAIEMPKVDLNKPLEDMNEQEKMIYTF
;
A
#
# COMPACT_ATOMS: atom_id res chain seq x y z
N MET A 1 17.47 -18.58 23.54
CA MET A 1 16.29 -19.14 22.87
C MET A 1 15.63 -18.02 22.09
N PRO A 2 15.21 -18.24 20.84
CA PRO A 2 14.51 -17.21 20.08
C PRO A 2 13.22 -16.83 20.82
N THR A 3 12.88 -15.56 20.80
CA THR A 3 11.63 -15.07 21.37
C THR A 3 10.43 -15.63 20.57
N ARG A 4 9.23 -15.68 21.18
CA ARG A 4 8.00 -16.10 20.49
C ARG A 4 7.78 -15.30 19.20
N LYS A 5 8.24 -14.05 19.18
CA LYS A 5 8.20 -13.14 18.03
C LYS A 5 9.16 -13.57 16.92
N GLU A 6 10.39 -13.95 17.24
CA GLU A 6 11.37 -14.46 16.26
C GLU A 6 10.96 -15.81 15.65
N VAL A 7 10.27 -16.66 16.41
CA VAL A 7 9.70 -17.91 15.91
C VAL A 7 8.54 -17.64 14.96
N LEU A 8 7.66 -16.71 15.29
CA LEU A 8 6.53 -16.28 14.44
C LEU A 8 7.03 -15.62 13.15
N MET A 9 8.05 -14.76 13.21
CA MET A 9 8.65 -14.15 12.01
C MET A 9 9.32 -15.18 11.10
N ARG A 10 9.89 -16.25 11.64
CA ARG A 10 10.51 -17.33 10.83
C ARG A 10 9.51 -18.31 10.23
N SER A 11 8.29 -18.36 10.76
CA SER A 11 7.22 -19.28 10.32
C SER A 11 6.00 -18.56 9.76
N ALA A 12 5.94 -17.25 9.84
CA ALA A 12 4.82 -16.48 9.31
C ALA A 12 5.00 -16.33 7.81
N ASN A 13 4.14 -17.01 7.07
CA ASN A 13 3.88 -16.65 5.70
C ASN A 13 3.18 -15.27 5.72
N LEU A 14 3.89 -14.21 5.35
CA LEU A 14 3.35 -12.84 5.28
C LEU A 14 2.22 -12.71 4.27
N LEU A 15 2.02 -13.72 3.42
CA LEU A 15 0.83 -13.87 2.59
C LEU A 15 -0.44 -14.13 3.40
N ASN A 16 -0.38 -14.12 4.72
CA ASN A 16 -1.54 -14.18 5.60
C ASN A 16 -1.87 -12.76 6.08
N ASP A 17 -3.08 -12.30 5.84
CA ASP A 17 -3.61 -11.00 6.25
C ASP A 17 -3.37 -10.68 7.75
N PHE A 18 -3.56 -11.68 8.61
CA PHE A 18 -3.28 -11.54 10.05
C PHE A 18 -1.78 -11.38 10.31
N ALA A 19 -0.92 -12.16 9.65
CA ALA A 19 0.53 -12.08 9.81
C ALA A 19 1.08 -10.76 9.31
N PHE A 20 0.57 -10.28 8.16
CA PHE A 20 0.92 -8.97 7.61
C PHE A 20 0.62 -7.83 8.59
N LYS A 21 -0.60 -7.77 9.11
CA LYS A 21 -1.01 -6.78 10.11
C LYS A 21 -0.22 -6.90 11.41
N TYR A 22 0.08 -8.11 11.84
CA TYR A 22 0.86 -8.35 13.06
C TYR A 22 2.30 -7.87 12.91
N VAL A 23 2.95 -8.17 11.78
CA VAL A 23 4.36 -7.79 11.56
C VAL A 23 4.53 -6.30 11.34
N PHE A 24 3.66 -5.68 10.54
CA PHE A 24 3.79 -4.28 10.14
C PHE A 24 2.95 -3.31 10.98
N GLY A 25 1.95 -3.79 11.72
CA GLY A 25 1.01 -2.96 12.47
C GLY A 25 1.42 -2.71 13.93
N GLU A 26 2.46 -3.37 14.44
CA GLU A 26 2.92 -3.15 15.81
C GLU A 26 3.69 -1.82 15.94
N ASP A 27 3.47 -1.10 17.05
CA ASP A 27 4.24 0.09 17.40
C ASP A 27 5.57 -0.33 18.07
N CYS A 28 6.48 -0.87 17.28
CA CYS A 28 7.83 -1.18 17.71
C CYS A 28 8.86 -0.81 16.64
N LYS A 29 10.10 -0.69 17.05
CA LYS A 29 11.20 -0.26 16.15
C LYS A 29 11.33 -1.18 14.93
N GLU A 30 11.27 -2.48 15.14
CA GLU A 30 11.44 -3.50 14.11
C GLU A 30 10.33 -3.41 13.05
N ALA A 31 9.07 -3.27 13.47
CA ALA A 31 7.93 -3.08 12.57
C ALA A 31 8.05 -1.77 11.78
N ASN A 32 8.41 -0.68 12.45
CA ASN A 32 8.62 0.62 11.81
C ASN A 32 9.78 0.58 10.81
N ASP A 33 10.87 -0.12 11.09
CA ASP A 33 12.00 -0.26 10.17
C ASP A 33 11.63 -1.16 8.97
N ALA A 34 10.86 -2.21 9.18
CA ALA A 34 10.33 -3.06 8.11
C ALA A 34 9.36 -2.28 7.21
N LEU A 35 8.43 -1.49 7.78
CA LEU A 35 7.54 -0.61 7.01
C LEU A 35 8.29 0.44 6.19
N LYS A 36 9.29 1.08 6.76
CA LYS A 36 10.15 2.04 6.03
C LYS A 36 10.82 1.38 4.84
N SER A 37 11.36 0.17 5.03
CA SER A 37 11.99 -0.59 3.95
C SER A 37 10.98 -0.94 2.86
N LEU A 38 9.84 -1.51 3.20
CA LEU A 38 8.76 -1.85 2.29
C LEU A 38 8.32 -0.65 1.44
N LEU A 39 7.99 0.45 2.12
CA LEU A 39 7.53 1.67 1.46
C LEU A 39 8.63 2.30 0.59
N THR A 40 9.90 2.29 1.04
CA THR A 40 11.02 2.81 0.26
C THR A 40 11.17 2.05 -1.06
N VAL A 41 11.10 0.72 -1.02
CA VAL A 41 11.23 -0.14 -2.20
C VAL A 41 10.07 0.07 -3.17
N PHE A 42 8.82 0.01 -2.70
CA PHE A 42 7.67 0.06 -3.59
C PHE A 42 7.22 1.49 -3.96
N LEU A 43 7.64 2.52 -3.25
CA LEU A 43 7.41 3.91 -3.63
C LEU A 43 8.59 4.51 -4.41
N GLU A 44 9.72 3.80 -4.47
CA GLU A 44 10.96 4.24 -5.14
C GLU A 44 11.44 5.60 -4.64
N ARG A 45 11.18 5.87 -3.36
CA ARG A 45 11.59 7.10 -2.69
C ARG A 45 11.90 6.83 -1.22
N LYS A 46 12.83 7.61 -0.65
CA LYS A 46 13.26 7.46 0.74
C LYS A 46 12.11 7.75 1.71
N VAL A 47 11.84 6.78 2.58
CA VAL A 47 10.92 6.89 3.71
C VAL A 47 11.72 6.99 5.01
N ASN A 48 11.66 8.13 5.68
CA ASN A 48 12.44 8.39 6.89
C ASN A 48 11.66 8.10 8.17
N HIS A 49 10.37 8.33 8.15
CA HIS A 49 9.49 8.20 9.31
C HIS A 49 8.16 7.58 8.90
N VAL A 50 7.63 6.70 9.74
CA VAL A 50 6.31 6.06 9.56
C VAL A 50 5.54 6.12 10.87
N VAL A 51 4.23 6.28 10.77
CA VAL A 51 3.28 6.21 11.90
C VAL A 51 2.10 5.38 11.45
N VAL A 52 1.87 4.26 12.12
CA VAL A 52 0.66 3.44 11.91
C VAL A 52 -0.53 4.16 12.53
N LYS A 53 -1.59 4.34 11.74
CA LYS A 53 -2.82 5.01 12.16
C LYS A 53 -3.94 3.98 12.40
N ASN A 54 -5.01 4.41 13.05
CA ASN A 54 -6.22 3.59 13.14
C ASN A 54 -6.79 3.34 11.74
N SER A 55 -6.98 2.08 11.38
CA SER A 55 -7.46 1.64 10.07
C SER A 55 -8.99 1.71 9.91
N GLU A 56 -9.74 2.06 10.96
CA GLU A 56 -11.19 2.22 10.88
C GLU A 56 -11.55 3.60 10.34
N MET A 57 -12.06 3.65 9.13
CA MET A 57 -12.63 4.87 8.57
C MET A 57 -13.94 5.20 9.28
N VAL A 58 -14.04 6.44 9.79
CA VAL A 58 -15.26 6.96 10.40
C VAL A 58 -16.42 6.91 9.38
N LYS A 59 -17.56 6.41 9.82
CA LYS A 59 -18.79 6.47 9.02
C LYS A 59 -19.41 7.86 9.19
N ASP A 60 -19.30 8.68 8.18
CA ASP A 60 -19.92 10.01 8.19
C ASP A 60 -21.45 9.93 8.19
N TYR A 61 -22.02 8.85 7.63
CA TYR A 61 -23.45 8.58 7.60
C TYR A 61 -23.75 7.10 7.88
N SER A 62 -24.84 6.82 8.60
CA SER A 62 -25.25 5.47 8.98
C SER A 62 -25.48 4.49 7.83
N LYS A 63 -25.71 5.01 6.62
CA LYS A 63 -25.95 4.23 5.39
C LYS A 63 -24.67 3.94 4.58
N MET A 64 -23.53 4.50 4.95
CA MET A 64 -22.28 4.27 4.22
C MET A 64 -21.73 2.88 4.52
N LYS A 65 -21.18 2.23 3.49
CA LYS A 65 -20.45 0.97 3.66
C LYS A 65 -19.24 1.22 4.56
N SER A 66 -19.11 0.44 5.62
CA SER A 66 -17.93 0.47 6.47
C SER A 66 -16.73 0.00 5.66
N SER A 67 -15.71 0.83 5.53
CA SER A 67 -14.41 0.44 4.99
C SER A 67 -13.46 0.24 6.15
N ARG A 68 -12.88 -0.95 6.21
CA ARG A 68 -11.79 -1.26 7.14
C ARG A 68 -10.57 -1.47 6.29
N LEU A 69 -9.60 -0.59 6.43
CA LEU A 69 -8.31 -0.68 5.76
C LEU A 69 -7.45 -1.73 6.47
N ASP A 70 -6.55 -2.37 5.73
CA ASP A 70 -5.70 -3.38 6.34
C ASP A 70 -4.65 -2.73 7.22
N LEU A 71 -3.89 -1.79 6.70
CA LEU A 71 -2.89 -1.06 7.45
C LEU A 71 -2.74 0.36 6.93
N LEU A 72 -3.18 1.34 7.71
CA LEU A 72 -3.07 2.75 7.37
C LEU A 72 -1.78 3.35 7.95
N VAL A 73 -0.93 3.90 7.11
CA VAL A 73 0.37 4.47 7.47
C VAL A 73 0.48 5.91 6.99
N GLU A 74 0.91 6.80 7.88
CA GLU A 74 1.35 8.15 7.53
C GLU A 74 2.88 8.19 7.53
N PHE A 75 3.51 8.83 6.55
CA PHE A 75 4.96 8.92 6.48
C PHE A 75 5.46 10.27 5.97
N ASN A 76 6.72 10.59 6.27
CA ASN A 76 7.44 11.81 5.89
C ASN A 76 6.65 13.11 6.15
N ASP A 77 6.05 13.68 5.10
CA ASP A 77 5.36 14.97 5.06
C ASP A 77 3.83 14.84 5.18
N LYS A 78 3.36 13.80 5.85
CA LYS A 78 1.94 13.43 6.00
C LYS A 78 1.32 12.77 4.76
N THR A 79 2.13 12.25 3.84
CA THR A 79 1.61 11.32 2.83
C THR A 79 0.99 10.11 3.53
N THR A 80 -0.20 9.72 3.08
CA THR A 80 -0.93 8.60 3.66
C THR A 80 -0.95 7.43 2.71
N VAL A 81 -0.57 6.25 3.20
CA VAL A 81 -0.65 4.99 2.46
C VAL A 81 -1.58 4.04 3.19
N ASP A 82 -2.52 3.47 2.47
CA ASP A 82 -3.27 2.29 2.86
C ASP A 82 -2.61 1.07 2.20
N LEU A 83 -2.13 0.16 3.03
CA LEU A 83 -1.51 -1.10 2.60
C LEU A 83 -2.55 -2.21 2.71
N GLU A 84 -2.87 -2.83 1.57
CA GLU A 84 -3.87 -3.90 1.46
C GLU A 84 -3.24 -5.20 0.97
N MET A 85 -3.65 -6.33 1.55
CA MET A 85 -3.20 -7.67 1.15
C MET A 85 -4.37 -8.44 0.51
N GLN A 86 -4.35 -8.64 -0.80
CA GLN A 86 -5.40 -9.33 -1.54
C GLN A 86 -4.93 -10.70 -2.03
N LEU A 87 -5.09 -11.70 -1.18
CA LEU A 87 -4.58 -13.07 -1.43
C LEU A 87 -5.55 -13.97 -2.17
N ARG A 88 -6.84 -13.69 -2.09
CA ARG A 88 -7.90 -14.57 -2.63
C ARG A 88 -8.62 -13.90 -3.77
N GLN A 89 -8.98 -14.69 -4.76
CA GLN A 89 -9.97 -14.26 -5.75
C GLN A 89 -11.30 -13.98 -5.04
N THR A 90 -11.96 -12.93 -5.42
CA THR A 90 -13.27 -12.52 -4.92
C THR A 90 -14.20 -12.23 -6.08
N LYS A 91 -15.51 -12.30 -5.83
CA LYS A 91 -16.54 -11.87 -6.78
C LYS A 91 -16.67 -10.34 -6.83
N ASP A 92 -16.08 -9.62 -5.87
CA ASP A 92 -16.08 -8.15 -5.86
C ASP A 92 -15.24 -7.62 -7.02
N ASN A 93 -15.65 -6.50 -7.57
CA ASN A 93 -14.79 -5.73 -8.46
C ASN A 93 -13.70 -5.04 -7.62
N LEU A 94 -12.53 -5.66 -7.59
CA LEU A 94 -11.41 -5.22 -6.77
C LEU A 94 -10.98 -3.78 -7.10
N MET A 95 -10.91 -3.44 -8.39
CA MET A 95 -10.49 -2.09 -8.80
C MET A 95 -11.49 -1.03 -8.33
N ASN A 96 -12.80 -1.30 -8.43
CA ASN A 96 -13.83 -0.41 -7.89
C ASN A 96 -13.73 -0.27 -6.37
N ARG A 97 -13.44 -1.38 -5.65
CA ARG A 97 -13.27 -1.35 -4.20
C ARG A 97 -12.10 -0.47 -3.80
N PHE A 98 -10.94 -0.67 -4.39
CA PHE A 98 -9.73 0.10 -4.05
C PHE A 98 -9.81 1.55 -4.53
N SER A 99 -10.45 1.82 -5.66
CA SER A 99 -10.76 3.19 -6.08
C SER A 99 -11.67 3.90 -5.07
N TYR A 100 -12.65 3.20 -4.52
CA TYR A 100 -13.51 3.73 -3.46
C TYR A 100 -12.72 4.02 -2.17
N TYR A 101 -11.79 3.13 -1.78
CA TYR A 101 -10.91 3.36 -0.61
C TYR A 101 -10.02 4.58 -0.83
N LEU A 102 -9.38 4.69 -2.00
CA LEU A 102 -8.56 5.83 -2.36
C LEU A 102 -9.33 7.15 -2.30
N ALA A 103 -10.52 7.20 -2.92
CA ALA A 103 -11.35 8.39 -2.94
C ALA A 103 -11.79 8.80 -1.53
N ARG A 104 -12.21 7.84 -0.70
CA ARG A 104 -12.61 8.11 0.69
C ARG A 104 -11.44 8.59 1.54
N LEU A 105 -10.31 7.90 1.47
CA LEU A 105 -9.14 8.25 2.25
C LEU A 105 -8.62 9.64 1.86
N HIS A 106 -8.58 9.95 0.56
CA HIS A 106 -8.17 11.26 0.08
C HIS A 106 -9.15 12.36 0.52
N GLY A 107 -10.47 12.10 0.40
CA GLY A 107 -11.51 13.03 0.81
C GLY A 107 -11.68 13.20 2.32
N SER A 108 -11.05 12.33 3.14
CA SER A 108 -11.10 12.44 4.60
C SER A 108 -10.09 13.44 5.18
N GLN A 109 -9.24 14.04 4.35
CA GLN A 109 -8.31 15.06 4.80
C GLN A 109 -9.07 16.32 5.28
N ASP A 110 -8.68 16.82 6.46
CA ASP A 110 -9.23 18.09 6.97
C ASP A 110 -8.76 19.26 6.11
N MET A 111 -9.70 19.86 5.39
CA MET A 111 -9.48 20.98 4.49
C MET A 111 -10.16 22.28 4.95
N GLU A 112 -10.71 22.32 6.16
CA GLU A 112 -11.33 23.53 6.68
C GLU A 112 -10.32 24.69 6.74
N GLY A 113 -10.65 25.79 6.06
CA GLY A 113 -9.78 26.97 5.96
C GLY A 113 -8.49 26.80 5.15
N LYS A 114 -8.31 25.68 4.42
CA LYS A 114 -7.10 25.39 3.64
C LYS A 114 -7.36 25.49 2.13
N SER A 115 -6.32 25.77 1.36
CA SER A 115 -6.39 25.68 -0.11
C SER A 115 -6.17 24.22 -0.56
N TYR A 116 -6.76 23.83 -1.70
CA TYR A 116 -6.60 22.49 -2.27
C TYR A 116 -5.15 22.14 -2.63
N GLY A 117 -4.27 23.15 -2.83
CA GLY A 117 -2.83 22.92 -2.99
C GLY A 117 -2.12 22.39 -1.74
N GLN A 118 -2.82 22.34 -0.59
CA GLN A 118 -2.31 21.77 0.67
C GLN A 118 -2.71 20.30 0.86
N LEU A 119 -3.52 19.73 -0.05
CA LEU A 119 -3.83 18.31 -0.04
C LEU A 119 -2.55 17.49 -0.06
N LYS A 120 -2.50 16.49 0.78
CA LYS A 120 -1.38 15.54 0.86
C LYS A 120 -1.64 14.35 -0.03
N GLU A 121 -0.56 13.76 -0.51
CA GLU A 121 -0.62 12.56 -1.32
C GLU A 121 -1.29 11.42 -0.53
N THR A 122 -2.15 10.70 -1.23
CA THR A 122 -2.85 9.52 -0.73
C THR A 122 -2.58 8.37 -1.70
N ILE A 123 -2.13 7.25 -1.16
CA ILE A 123 -1.80 6.06 -1.93
C ILE A 123 -2.58 4.87 -1.36
N VAL A 124 -3.21 4.09 -2.21
CA VAL A 124 -3.66 2.73 -1.86
C VAL A 124 -2.72 1.76 -2.54
N MET A 125 -1.99 0.98 -1.76
CA MET A 125 -0.99 0.02 -2.22
C MET A 125 -1.48 -1.39 -1.92
N ILE A 126 -1.68 -2.19 -2.97
CA ILE A 126 -2.27 -3.51 -2.86
C ILE A 126 -1.29 -4.57 -3.31
N PHE A 127 -1.05 -5.57 -2.46
CA PHE A 127 -0.30 -6.77 -2.79
C PHE A 127 -1.25 -7.86 -3.29
N PHE A 128 -1.19 -8.14 -4.58
CA PHE A 128 -2.04 -9.14 -5.23
C PHE A 128 -1.33 -10.48 -5.38
N ASN A 129 -2.04 -11.56 -5.05
CA ASN A 129 -1.62 -12.92 -5.39
C ASN A 129 -2.23 -13.42 -6.71
N VAL A 130 -2.54 -12.48 -7.61
CA VAL A 130 -3.04 -12.72 -8.97
C VAL A 130 -2.51 -11.64 -9.89
N ASN A 131 -2.37 -11.94 -11.19
CA ASN A 131 -2.04 -10.93 -12.19
C ASN A 131 -3.32 -10.18 -12.58
N ILE A 132 -3.26 -8.86 -12.59
CA ILE A 132 -4.38 -7.96 -12.93
C ILE A 132 -4.08 -7.04 -14.12
N VAL A 133 -2.81 -6.84 -14.45
CA VAL A 133 -2.37 -6.02 -15.58
C VAL A 133 -1.59 -6.88 -16.56
N GLU A 134 -1.91 -6.79 -17.84
CA GLU A 134 -1.24 -7.56 -18.92
C GLU A 134 0.09 -6.90 -19.32
N ASN A 135 1.06 -6.95 -18.42
CA ASN A 135 2.45 -6.55 -18.66
C ASN A 135 3.38 -7.31 -17.71
N ASP A 136 4.69 -7.13 -17.87
CA ASP A 136 5.71 -7.79 -17.05
C ASP A 136 6.11 -6.99 -15.78
N ASN A 137 5.54 -5.80 -15.59
CA ASN A 137 5.88 -4.98 -14.43
C ASN A 137 5.27 -5.57 -13.15
N ILE A 138 6.11 -5.80 -12.15
CA ILE A 138 5.69 -6.24 -10.82
C ILE A 138 4.82 -5.17 -10.15
N CYS A 139 5.18 -3.90 -10.30
CA CYS A 139 4.46 -2.78 -9.72
C CYS A 139 3.84 -1.90 -10.82
N ASN A 140 2.53 -1.74 -10.79
CA ASN A 140 1.78 -0.88 -11.70
C ASN A 140 1.11 0.25 -10.91
N THR A 141 1.25 1.50 -11.39
CA THR A 141 0.63 2.68 -10.77
C THR A 141 -0.50 3.20 -11.63
N PHE A 142 -1.70 3.26 -11.04
CA PHE A 142 -2.88 3.86 -11.67
C PHE A 142 -3.04 5.30 -11.19
N ARG A 143 -3.34 6.19 -12.12
CA ARG A 143 -3.48 7.63 -11.92
C ARG A 143 -4.64 8.16 -12.75
N LEU A 144 -5.14 9.34 -12.37
CA LEU A 144 -6.15 10.04 -13.18
C LEU A 144 -5.47 10.62 -14.43
N LYS A 145 -6.03 10.28 -15.59
CA LYS A 145 -5.58 10.77 -16.89
C LYS A 145 -6.80 11.16 -17.73
N CYS A 146 -6.62 12.08 -18.67
CA CYS A 146 -7.64 12.36 -19.68
C CYS A 146 -7.50 11.44 -20.89
N ASP A 147 -8.45 11.52 -21.81
CA ASP A 147 -8.36 10.84 -23.09
C ASP A 147 -7.05 11.21 -23.82
N GLY A 148 -6.40 10.22 -24.43
CA GLY A 148 -5.08 10.40 -25.03
C GLY A 148 -3.92 10.26 -24.06
N ASP A 149 -4.18 9.73 -22.87
CA ASP A 149 -3.16 9.36 -21.86
C ASP A 149 -2.42 10.54 -21.20
N LEU A 150 -3.00 11.75 -21.31
CA LEU A 150 -2.43 12.94 -20.69
C LEU A 150 -2.72 12.97 -19.18
N PRO A 151 -1.74 13.26 -18.34
CA PRO A 151 -1.95 13.33 -16.88
C PRO A 151 -2.85 14.50 -16.50
N LEU A 152 -3.61 14.35 -15.40
CA LEU A 152 -4.45 15.40 -14.84
C LEU A 152 -3.62 16.63 -14.42
N VAL A 153 -2.43 16.39 -13.90
CA VAL A 153 -1.49 17.42 -13.44
C VAL A 153 -0.22 17.40 -14.30
N LYS A 154 0.41 18.56 -14.43
CA LYS A 154 1.62 18.70 -15.28
C LYS A 154 2.85 18.01 -14.69
N GLU A 155 2.98 18.05 -13.37
CA GLU A 155 4.13 17.46 -12.67
C GLU A 155 3.69 16.28 -11.81
N GLU A 156 4.43 15.19 -11.84
CA GLU A 156 4.11 13.98 -11.10
C GLU A 156 4.01 14.20 -9.59
N LYS A 157 4.76 15.14 -9.05
CA LYS A 157 4.69 15.52 -7.61
C LYS A 157 3.37 16.18 -7.22
N GLU A 158 2.60 16.70 -8.19
CA GLU A 158 1.28 17.29 -7.96
C GLU A 158 0.17 16.25 -8.00
N ASP A 159 0.46 15.02 -8.43
CA ASP A 159 -0.48 13.92 -8.46
C ASP A 159 -0.65 13.35 -7.05
N CYS A 160 -1.72 13.76 -6.40
CA CYS A 160 -1.97 13.46 -5.00
C CYS A 160 -2.85 12.21 -4.74
N MET A 161 -3.27 11.50 -5.80
CA MET A 161 -4.08 10.27 -5.69
C MET A 161 -3.48 9.16 -6.54
N LYS A 162 -2.98 8.09 -5.89
CA LYS A 162 -2.36 6.95 -6.58
C LYS A 162 -2.88 5.63 -6.05
N LEU A 163 -3.14 4.69 -6.96
CA LEU A 163 -3.35 3.30 -6.63
C LEU A 163 -2.16 2.51 -7.17
N ARG A 164 -1.44 1.78 -6.30
CA ARG A 164 -0.30 0.93 -6.69
C ARG A 164 -0.66 -0.53 -6.52
N ALA A 165 -0.62 -1.27 -7.61
CA ALA A 165 -0.81 -2.72 -7.61
C ALA A 165 0.55 -3.40 -7.67
N ILE A 166 0.84 -4.23 -6.68
CA ILE A 166 2.02 -5.09 -6.63
C ILE A 166 1.56 -6.51 -6.90
N GLU A 167 1.95 -7.06 -8.06
CA GLU A 167 1.51 -8.36 -8.56
C GLU A 167 2.58 -9.40 -8.27
N MET A 168 2.52 -10.00 -7.08
CA MET A 168 3.53 -10.93 -6.57
C MET A 168 3.81 -12.15 -7.45
N PRO A 169 2.81 -12.73 -8.19
CA PRO A 169 3.07 -13.86 -9.08
C PRO A 169 3.97 -13.55 -10.29
N LYS A 170 4.27 -12.28 -10.55
CA LYS A 170 5.21 -11.87 -11.61
C LYS A 170 6.68 -12.05 -11.21
N VAL A 171 6.95 -12.34 -9.95
CA VAL A 171 8.31 -12.63 -9.47
C VAL A 171 8.65 -14.08 -9.71
N ASP A 172 9.75 -14.33 -10.42
CA ASP A 172 10.30 -15.68 -10.53
C ASP A 172 11.05 -16.06 -9.25
N LEU A 173 10.42 -16.85 -8.42
CA LEU A 173 10.98 -17.33 -7.15
C LEU A 173 12.13 -18.33 -7.31
N ASN A 174 12.40 -18.83 -8.53
CA ASN A 174 13.55 -19.69 -8.81
C ASN A 174 14.79 -18.89 -9.21
N LYS A 175 14.66 -17.59 -9.43
CA LYS A 175 15.76 -16.69 -9.74
C LYS A 175 16.71 -16.60 -8.55
N PRO A 176 18.06 -16.69 -8.74
CA PRO A 176 19.02 -16.49 -7.66
C PRO A 176 18.85 -15.12 -6.99
N LEU A 177 18.98 -15.06 -5.66
CA LEU A 177 18.81 -13.82 -4.90
C LEU A 177 19.75 -12.69 -5.34
N GLU A 178 20.96 -13.04 -5.78
CA GLU A 178 21.95 -12.07 -6.30
C GLU A 178 21.49 -11.39 -7.59
N ASP A 179 20.63 -12.06 -8.39
CA ASP A 179 20.10 -11.54 -9.65
C ASP A 179 18.77 -10.77 -9.48
N MET A 180 18.15 -10.86 -8.30
CA MET A 180 16.89 -10.19 -7.99
C MET A 180 17.10 -8.69 -7.75
N ASN A 181 16.18 -7.87 -8.26
CA ASN A 181 16.09 -6.46 -7.89
C ASN A 181 15.47 -6.30 -6.48
N GLU A 182 15.43 -5.08 -5.95
CA GLU A 182 14.95 -4.83 -4.58
C GLU A 182 13.45 -5.15 -4.38
N GLN A 183 12.62 -4.96 -5.42
CA GLN A 183 11.19 -5.31 -5.36
C GLN A 183 11.01 -6.83 -5.34
N GLU A 184 11.75 -7.56 -6.18
CA GLU A 184 11.75 -9.02 -6.22
C GLU A 184 12.22 -9.61 -4.87
N LYS A 185 13.33 -9.10 -4.32
CA LYS A 185 13.84 -9.50 -3.00
C LYS A 185 12.84 -9.27 -1.90
N MET A 186 12.16 -8.12 -1.90
CA MET A 186 11.14 -7.80 -0.91
C MET A 186 9.97 -8.79 -0.98
N ILE A 187 9.48 -9.11 -2.18
CA ILE A 187 8.39 -10.09 -2.37
C ILE A 187 8.86 -11.50 -1.99
N TYR A 188 10.10 -11.86 -2.27
CA TYR A 188 10.66 -13.15 -1.89
C TYR A 188 10.65 -13.40 -0.37
N THR A 189 10.60 -12.32 0.43
CA THR A 189 10.51 -12.43 1.91
C THR A 189 9.09 -12.66 2.42
N PHE A 190 8.06 -12.58 1.59
CA PHE A 190 6.65 -12.80 1.94
C PHE A 190 6.29 -14.28 1.90
#